data_30687fde56230975563c43e0277f9f5b
#
_entry.id   30687fde56230975563c43e0277f9f5b
#
_cell.length_a   1.000
_cell.length_b   1.000
_cell.length_c   1.000
_cell.angle_alpha   90.00
_cell.angle_beta   90.00
_cell.angle_gamma   90.00
#
_symmetry.space_group_name_H-M   'P 1'
#
loop_
_entity.id
_entity.type
_entity.pdbx_description
1 polymer ?
#
loop_
_entity_poly.entity_id
_entity_poly.type
_entity_poly.pdbx_seq_one_letter_code
_entity_poly.pdbx_strand_id
1 'polypeptide(L)'
;MRDSGDRVIVVGAGLAGLSAARRLVTQGFEVTVLEARDRVGGRTEGAVTADGTSIELGGQWVGPTQDRMYELIAELGLETFPTYNEGQTLVRLGGKTMRMAPKRGAVPKLNPFVLADLAQGMARFNRAAKTVSLDEPWMSKEAKLLDGQTFETWIRSHLHTPTGREYFRVACEAVFSTESTDLSALHALFYAHSGTDLDTLLGVDRGAQQDRVVGGTIRIAETMAAQLGDRVRLNTPVRRIVHDGDGVRVETTSGEVLAGRRVIVTLPPTLAGRLEYSPALPSWRDQLTQRLPAGSVVK
;
A
#
# COMPACT_ATOMS: atom_id res chain seq x y z
N MET A 1 19.87 -20.31 -28.28
CA MET A 1 20.38 -19.76 -26.99
C MET A 1 20.22 -18.26 -27.07
N ARG A 2 19.33 -17.65 -26.31
CA ARG A 2 19.28 -16.19 -26.22
C ARG A 2 20.49 -15.76 -25.40
N ASP A 3 21.18 -14.75 -25.93
CA ASP A 3 22.42 -14.21 -25.36
C ASP A 3 22.22 -13.81 -23.89
N SER A 4 23.26 -13.98 -23.04
CA SER A 4 23.30 -13.53 -21.66
C SER A 4 22.97 -12.03 -21.48
N GLY A 5 22.76 -11.32 -22.60
CA GLY A 5 22.34 -9.92 -22.68
C GLY A 5 20.89 -9.62 -22.26
N ASP A 6 20.00 -10.58 -22.12
CA ASP A 6 18.58 -10.34 -21.83
C ASP A 6 18.14 -10.65 -20.37
N ARG A 7 19.12 -10.79 -19.46
CA ARG A 7 18.82 -11.00 -18.05
C ARG A 7 18.29 -9.74 -17.39
N VAL A 8 17.14 -9.88 -16.69
CA VAL A 8 16.55 -8.83 -15.84
C VAL A 8 16.66 -9.26 -14.39
N ILE A 9 17.23 -8.40 -13.56
CA ILE A 9 17.32 -8.61 -12.11
C ILE A 9 16.20 -7.84 -11.45
N VAL A 10 15.39 -8.50 -10.61
CA VAL A 10 14.33 -7.89 -9.84
C VAL A 10 14.74 -7.86 -8.36
N VAL A 11 14.76 -6.69 -7.75
CA VAL A 11 15.13 -6.51 -6.35
C VAL A 11 13.86 -6.38 -5.51
N GLY A 12 13.60 -7.39 -4.69
CA GLY A 12 12.43 -7.54 -3.84
C GLY A 12 11.43 -8.59 -4.36
N ALA A 13 11.05 -9.55 -3.48
CA ALA A 13 10.04 -10.56 -3.74
C ALA A 13 8.70 -10.25 -3.05
N GLY A 14 8.31 -8.97 -3.03
CA GLY A 14 6.94 -8.56 -2.74
C GLY A 14 6.01 -8.78 -3.94
N LEU A 15 4.71 -8.50 -3.80
CA LEU A 15 3.73 -8.70 -4.89
C LEU A 15 4.16 -8.00 -6.20
N ALA A 16 4.69 -6.78 -6.12
CA ALA A 16 5.14 -6.03 -7.29
C ALA A 16 6.31 -6.71 -8.02
N GLY A 17 7.33 -7.18 -7.26
CA GLY A 17 8.50 -7.84 -7.83
C GLY A 17 8.17 -9.20 -8.45
N LEU A 18 7.37 -10.00 -7.76
CA LEU A 18 6.93 -11.31 -8.25
C LEU A 18 6.03 -11.18 -9.48
N SER A 19 5.11 -10.20 -9.51
CA SER A 19 4.28 -9.92 -10.68
C SER A 19 5.12 -9.47 -11.88
N ALA A 20 6.09 -8.58 -11.67
CA ALA A 20 7.02 -8.17 -12.73
C ALA A 20 7.84 -9.35 -13.26
N ALA A 21 8.37 -10.18 -12.36
CA ALA A 21 9.15 -11.36 -12.73
C ALA A 21 8.32 -12.35 -13.57
N ARG A 22 7.10 -12.68 -13.13
CA ARG A 22 6.19 -13.57 -13.89
C ARG A 22 5.92 -13.02 -15.29
N ARG A 23 5.62 -11.73 -15.39
CA ARG A 23 5.36 -11.09 -16.69
C ARG A 23 6.57 -11.14 -17.61
N LEU A 24 7.76 -10.89 -17.10
CA LEU A 24 9.00 -10.97 -17.87
C LEU A 24 9.29 -12.39 -18.32
N VAL A 25 9.11 -13.38 -17.46
CA VAL A 25 9.30 -14.81 -17.83
C VAL A 25 8.35 -15.22 -18.94
N THR A 26 7.07 -14.82 -18.92
CA THR A 26 6.13 -15.10 -20.00
C THR A 26 6.52 -14.45 -21.34
N GLN A 27 7.25 -13.35 -21.29
CA GLN A 27 7.82 -12.66 -22.46
C GLN A 27 9.18 -13.26 -22.92
N GLY A 28 9.67 -14.27 -22.22
CA GLY A 28 10.88 -15.00 -22.54
C GLY A 28 12.18 -14.37 -22.07
N PHE A 29 12.13 -13.43 -21.12
CA PHE A 29 13.34 -12.90 -20.47
C PHE A 29 13.91 -13.91 -19.47
N GLU A 30 15.24 -13.87 -19.30
CA GLU A 30 15.92 -14.51 -18.19
C GLU A 30 15.74 -13.61 -16.95
N VAL A 31 15.16 -14.13 -15.87
CA VAL A 31 14.84 -13.33 -14.68
C VAL A 31 15.48 -13.95 -13.44
N THR A 32 16.05 -13.10 -12.60
CA THR A 32 16.46 -13.44 -11.23
C THR A 32 15.83 -12.45 -10.27
N VAL A 33 15.12 -12.96 -9.26
CA VAL A 33 14.54 -12.16 -8.16
C VAL A 33 15.40 -12.31 -6.94
N LEU A 34 15.81 -11.18 -6.33
CA LEU A 34 16.65 -11.16 -5.12
C LEU A 34 15.81 -10.62 -3.96
N GLU A 35 15.62 -11.44 -2.94
CA GLU A 35 14.90 -11.06 -1.71
C GLU A 35 15.84 -11.11 -0.51
N ALA A 36 15.80 -10.04 0.26
CA ALA A 36 16.68 -9.90 1.43
C ALA A 36 16.31 -10.83 2.59
N ARG A 37 15.04 -11.15 2.74
CA ARG A 37 14.49 -11.99 3.81
C ARG A 37 14.52 -13.47 3.44
N ASP A 38 14.21 -14.28 4.40
CA ASP A 38 14.00 -15.73 4.28
C ASP A 38 12.60 -16.09 3.74
N ARG A 39 11.77 -15.09 3.38
CA ARG A 39 10.39 -15.23 2.91
C ARG A 39 10.05 -14.25 1.79
N VAL A 40 9.07 -14.59 1.00
CA VAL A 40 8.43 -13.71 0.01
C VAL A 40 7.29 -12.89 0.63
N GLY A 41 6.63 -12.05 -0.16
CA GLY A 41 5.41 -11.32 0.20
C GLY A 41 5.63 -9.87 0.60
N GLY A 42 6.83 -9.52 1.08
CA GLY A 42 7.11 -8.13 1.49
C GLY A 42 6.18 -7.67 2.62
N ARG A 43 5.22 -6.79 2.31
CA ARG A 43 4.22 -6.25 3.25
C ARG A 43 2.96 -7.11 3.42
N THR A 44 2.83 -8.21 2.68
CA THR A 44 1.90 -9.30 2.99
C THR A 44 2.67 -10.35 3.77
N GLU A 45 2.24 -10.60 4.98
CA GLU A 45 2.89 -11.53 5.90
C GLU A 45 1.83 -12.29 6.67
N GLY A 46 1.97 -13.58 6.74
CA GLY A 46 1.09 -14.46 7.50
C GLY A 46 1.87 -15.26 8.53
N ALA A 47 1.18 -15.75 9.52
CA ALA A 47 1.68 -16.73 10.47
C ALA A 47 0.60 -17.77 10.76
N VAL A 48 1.01 -18.89 11.34
CA VAL A 48 0.09 -19.94 11.79
C VAL A 48 0.26 -20.06 13.30
N THR A 49 -0.86 -19.97 14.01
CA THR A 49 -0.89 -20.17 15.48
C THR A 49 -0.69 -21.64 15.85
N ALA A 50 -0.45 -21.91 17.12
CA ALA A 50 -0.20 -23.27 17.62
C ALA A 50 -1.37 -24.25 17.37
N ASP A 51 -2.60 -23.73 17.25
CA ASP A 51 -3.81 -24.50 16.93
C ASP A 51 -4.07 -24.65 15.40
N GLY A 52 -3.14 -24.16 14.56
CA GLY A 52 -3.25 -24.25 13.10
C GLY A 52 -4.04 -23.13 12.44
N THR A 53 -4.47 -22.11 13.19
CA THR A 53 -5.19 -20.96 12.62
C THR A 53 -4.26 -20.03 11.87
N SER A 54 -4.58 -19.74 10.61
CA SER A 54 -3.85 -18.72 9.82
C SER A 54 -4.22 -17.32 10.29
N ILE A 55 -3.20 -16.52 10.60
CA ILE A 55 -3.33 -15.11 10.95
C ILE A 55 -2.53 -14.23 9.99
N GLU A 56 -2.99 -13.02 9.81
CA GLU A 56 -2.36 -12.03 8.95
C GLU A 56 -1.60 -10.98 9.77
N LEU A 57 -0.30 -10.85 9.52
CA LEU A 57 0.57 -9.86 10.16
C LEU A 57 0.80 -8.63 9.27
N GLY A 58 0.46 -8.73 7.98
CA GLY A 58 0.58 -7.67 6.99
C GLY A 58 -0.76 -7.17 6.45
N GLY A 59 -0.77 -6.75 5.18
CA GLY A 59 -1.99 -6.42 4.43
C GLY A 59 -2.88 -7.65 4.29
N GLN A 60 -4.19 -7.49 4.48
CA GLN A 60 -5.10 -8.64 4.58
C GLN A 60 -6.41 -8.53 3.80
N TRP A 61 -6.77 -7.33 3.34
CA TRP A 61 -8.08 -7.12 2.71
C TRP A 61 -7.98 -6.83 1.23
N VAL A 62 -9.02 -7.22 0.52
CA VAL A 62 -9.29 -6.86 -0.86
C VAL A 62 -10.73 -6.36 -0.95
N GLY A 63 -10.98 -5.33 -1.74
CA GLY A 63 -12.33 -4.75 -1.85
C GLY A 63 -12.61 -4.15 -3.22
N PRO A 64 -13.84 -3.67 -3.43
CA PRO A 64 -14.24 -2.98 -4.66
C PRO A 64 -13.22 -1.93 -5.08
N THR A 65 -13.04 -1.74 -6.38
CA THR A 65 -12.02 -0.92 -7.05
C THR A 65 -10.61 -1.51 -7.09
N GLN A 66 -10.36 -2.63 -6.44
CA GLN A 66 -9.08 -3.35 -6.51
C GLN A 66 -9.14 -4.50 -7.53
N ASP A 67 -9.67 -4.24 -8.71
CA ASP A 67 -9.96 -5.23 -9.76
C ASP A 67 -8.72 -6.04 -10.14
N ARG A 68 -7.54 -5.38 -10.21
CA ARG A 68 -6.26 -6.06 -10.48
C ARG A 68 -5.89 -7.11 -9.43
N MET A 69 -6.29 -6.90 -8.17
CA MET A 69 -6.05 -7.89 -7.12
C MET A 69 -7.00 -9.08 -7.26
N TYR A 70 -8.27 -8.85 -7.55
CA TYR A 70 -9.22 -9.94 -7.81
C TYR A 70 -8.82 -10.75 -9.07
N GLU A 71 -8.42 -10.08 -10.15
CA GLU A 71 -7.89 -10.73 -11.36
C GLU A 71 -6.69 -11.62 -11.03
N LEU A 72 -5.71 -11.10 -10.26
CA LEU A 72 -4.53 -11.86 -9.88
C LEU A 72 -4.86 -13.05 -8.98
N ILE A 73 -5.76 -12.88 -8.00
CA ILE A 73 -6.22 -13.95 -7.12
C ILE A 73 -6.86 -15.07 -7.94
N ALA A 74 -7.75 -14.73 -8.87
CA ALA A 74 -8.39 -15.69 -9.76
C ALA A 74 -7.40 -16.37 -10.71
N GLU A 75 -6.46 -15.63 -11.32
CA GLU A 75 -5.39 -16.17 -12.18
C GLU A 75 -4.51 -17.18 -11.45
N LEU A 76 -4.30 -16.99 -10.16
CA LEU A 76 -3.51 -17.89 -9.31
C LEU A 76 -4.32 -19.08 -8.78
N GLY A 77 -5.61 -19.18 -9.10
CA GLY A 77 -6.51 -20.23 -8.60
C GLY A 77 -6.77 -20.12 -7.09
N LEU A 78 -6.66 -18.92 -6.53
CA LEU A 78 -6.95 -18.66 -5.12
C LEU A 78 -8.38 -18.16 -4.96
N GLU A 79 -8.93 -18.32 -3.77
CA GLU A 79 -10.29 -17.96 -3.42
C GLU A 79 -10.32 -16.84 -2.37
N THR A 80 -11.40 -16.07 -2.37
CA THR A 80 -11.69 -15.07 -1.35
C THR A 80 -12.92 -15.46 -0.53
N PHE A 81 -13.02 -14.91 0.67
CA PHE A 81 -14.19 -15.02 1.52
C PHE A 81 -14.51 -13.66 2.16
N PRO A 82 -15.78 -13.37 2.45
CA PRO A 82 -16.16 -12.07 3.04
C PRO A 82 -15.58 -11.91 4.44
N THR A 83 -15.11 -10.69 4.72
CA THR A 83 -14.67 -10.33 6.07
C THR A 83 -15.86 -10.40 7.03
N TYR A 84 -15.66 -11.05 8.18
CA TYR A 84 -16.68 -11.10 9.23
C TYR A 84 -17.07 -9.68 9.67
N ASN A 85 -18.33 -9.35 9.56
CA ASN A 85 -18.87 -8.02 9.84
C ASN A 85 -20.22 -8.10 10.57
N GLU A 86 -20.31 -8.97 11.56
CA GLU A 86 -21.48 -9.09 12.43
C GLU A 86 -21.18 -8.56 13.84
N GLY A 87 -22.25 -8.26 14.61
CA GLY A 87 -22.12 -7.78 15.97
C GLY A 87 -22.07 -6.25 16.06
N GLN A 88 -21.16 -5.70 16.83
CA GLN A 88 -21.05 -4.25 17.08
C GLN A 88 -19.59 -3.80 17.07
N THR A 89 -19.33 -2.70 16.41
CA THR A 89 -18.04 -2.01 16.45
C THR A 89 -18.01 -1.06 17.67
N LEU A 90 -16.92 -1.11 18.43
CA LEU A 90 -16.65 -0.16 19.49
C LEU A 90 -15.90 1.04 18.90
N VAL A 91 -16.48 2.22 19.07
CA VAL A 91 -15.89 3.48 18.63
C VAL A 91 -15.70 4.39 19.85
N ARG A 92 -14.50 4.93 20.02
CA ARG A 92 -14.21 5.94 21.05
C ARG A 92 -13.99 7.28 20.37
N LEU A 93 -14.90 8.22 20.60
CA LEU A 93 -14.85 9.58 20.08
C LEU A 93 -15.35 10.57 21.13
N GLY A 94 -14.73 11.74 21.24
CA GLY A 94 -15.08 12.76 22.22
C GLY A 94 -14.95 12.28 23.66
N GLY A 95 -13.99 11.39 23.93
CA GLY A 95 -13.78 10.78 25.25
C GLY A 95 -14.82 9.72 25.64
N LYS A 96 -15.79 9.39 24.76
CA LYS A 96 -16.87 8.43 25.03
C LYS A 96 -16.71 7.20 24.16
N THR A 97 -16.85 6.01 24.75
CA THR A 97 -16.94 4.74 24.04
C THR A 97 -18.39 4.44 23.71
N MET A 98 -18.69 4.15 22.48
CA MET A 98 -20.04 3.82 22.02
C MET A 98 -20.01 2.58 21.12
N ARG A 99 -21.15 1.91 21.03
CA ARG A 99 -21.36 0.75 20.18
C ARG A 99 -22.11 1.19 18.92
N MET A 100 -21.63 0.75 17.78
CA MET A 100 -22.24 1.01 16.47
C MET A 100 -22.49 -0.28 15.73
N ALA A 101 -23.54 -0.32 14.92
CA ALA A 101 -23.68 -1.41 13.93
C ALA A 101 -22.53 -1.31 12.90
N PRO A 102 -21.92 -2.42 12.50
CA PRO A 102 -20.81 -2.42 11.54
C PRO A 102 -21.32 -2.26 10.08
N LYS A 103 -22.41 -1.55 9.89
CA LYS A 103 -23.05 -1.35 8.58
C LYS A 103 -22.68 0.02 8.00
N ARG A 104 -22.49 0.06 6.68
CA ARG A 104 -22.31 1.34 5.96
C ARG A 104 -23.46 2.30 6.27
N GLY A 105 -23.13 3.53 6.59
CA GLY A 105 -24.10 4.56 6.96
C GLY A 105 -24.62 4.47 8.40
N ALA A 106 -24.06 3.58 9.24
CA ALA A 106 -24.39 3.59 10.68
C ALA A 106 -23.97 4.92 11.32
N VAL A 107 -24.90 5.54 12.03
CA VAL A 107 -24.68 6.84 12.66
C VAL A 107 -24.35 6.62 14.14
N PRO A 108 -23.21 7.12 14.64
CA PRO A 108 -22.90 7.03 16.07
C PRO A 108 -23.86 7.88 16.90
N LYS A 109 -24.11 7.46 18.15
CA LYS A 109 -24.93 8.23 19.10
C LYS A 109 -24.14 9.45 19.61
N LEU A 110 -24.06 10.50 18.78
CA LEU A 110 -23.38 11.76 19.07
C LEU A 110 -24.39 12.91 19.19
N ASN A 111 -23.93 14.03 19.72
CA ASN A 111 -24.70 15.27 19.74
C ASN A 111 -25.09 15.68 18.30
N PRO A 112 -26.32 16.16 18.04
CA PRO A 112 -26.76 16.58 16.72
C PRO A 112 -25.84 17.59 16.02
N PHE A 113 -25.23 18.52 16.76
CA PHE A 113 -24.26 19.47 16.18
C PHE A 113 -22.99 18.78 15.68
N VAL A 114 -22.49 17.76 16.42
CA VAL A 114 -21.34 16.95 15.98
C VAL A 114 -21.71 16.13 14.74
N LEU A 115 -22.91 15.56 14.70
CA LEU A 115 -23.38 14.81 13.53
C LEU A 115 -23.50 15.70 12.30
N ALA A 116 -24.04 16.91 12.45
CA ALA A 116 -24.12 17.89 11.37
C ALA A 116 -22.71 18.30 10.86
N ASP A 117 -21.79 18.52 11.78
CA ASP A 117 -20.40 18.87 11.46
C ASP A 117 -19.70 17.73 10.73
N LEU A 118 -19.84 16.48 11.18
CA LEU A 118 -19.32 15.30 10.49
C LEU A 118 -19.93 15.14 9.09
N ALA A 119 -21.24 15.25 8.96
CA ALA A 119 -21.93 15.11 7.68
C ALA A 119 -21.47 16.16 6.66
N GLN A 120 -21.39 17.44 7.08
CA GLN A 120 -20.90 18.50 6.19
C GLN A 120 -19.40 18.33 5.87
N GLY A 121 -18.57 17.93 6.85
CA GLY A 121 -17.16 17.68 6.66
C GLY A 121 -16.91 16.54 5.67
N MET A 122 -17.62 15.41 5.81
CA MET A 122 -17.56 14.29 4.89
C MET A 122 -18.00 14.68 3.48
N ALA A 123 -19.13 15.42 3.36
CA ALA A 123 -19.61 15.88 2.05
C ALA A 123 -18.61 16.83 1.36
N ARG A 124 -17.97 17.72 2.11
CA ARG A 124 -16.92 18.61 1.60
C ARG A 124 -15.68 17.83 1.17
N PHE A 125 -15.23 16.90 2.00
CA PHE A 125 -14.07 16.07 1.73
C PHE A 125 -14.27 15.25 0.45
N ASN A 126 -15.36 14.51 0.36
CA ASN A 126 -15.67 13.68 -0.81
C ASN A 126 -15.89 14.51 -2.09
N ARG A 127 -16.43 15.73 -1.97
CA ARG A 127 -16.54 16.66 -3.11
C ARG A 127 -15.17 17.18 -3.55
N ALA A 128 -14.32 17.58 -2.61
CA ALA A 128 -12.97 18.04 -2.91
C ALA A 128 -12.12 16.89 -3.51
N ALA A 129 -12.24 15.66 -2.99
CA ALA A 129 -11.57 14.49 -3.53
C ALA A 129 -11.85 14.29 -5.02
N LYS A 130 -13.12 14.43 -5.46
CA LYS A 130 -13.54 14.29 -6.86
C LYS A 130 -12.97 15.36 -7.80
N THR A 131 -12.42 16.46 -7.28
CA THR A 131 -11.77 17.49 -8.10
C THR A 131 -10.30 17.19 -8.36
N VAL A 132 -9.73 16.20 -7.68
CA VAL A 132 -8.34 15.77 -7.88
C VAL A 132 -8.28 14.71 -8.98
N SER A 133 -7.47 14.94 -10.00
CA SER A 133 -7.25 13.99 -11.09
C SER A 133 -6.64 12.68 -10.56
N LEU A 134 -7.11 11.54 -11.06
CA LEU A 134 -6.52 10.23 -10.72
C LEU A 134 -5.23 9.95 -11.50
N ASP A 135 -5.11 10.46 -12.71
CA ASP A 135 -3.94 10.23 -13.56
C ASP A 135 -2.81 11.23 -13.23
N GLU A 136 -3.16 12.50 -13.06
CA GLU A 136 -2.21 13.58 -12.83
C GLU A 136 -2.67 14.48 -11.66
N PRO A 137 -2.65 13.99 -10.42
CA PRO A 137 -3.16 14.74 -9.26
C PRO A 137 -2.47 16.10 -9.08
N TRP A 138 -1.20 16.20 -9.43
CA TRP A 138 -0.42 17.44 -9.39
C TRP A 138 -0.84 18.50 -10.41
N MET A 139 -1.59 18.12 -11.46
CA MET A 139 -2.15 19.04 -12.46
C MET A 139 -3.56 19.52 -12.12
N SER A 140 -4.14 19.04 -11.03
CA SER A 140 -5.47 19.49 -10.58
C SER A 140 -5.47 20.99 -10.26
N LYS A 141 -6.59 21.66 -10.51
CA LYS A 141 -6.71 23.13 -10.38
C LYS A 141 -6.18 23.69 -9.07
N GLU A 142 -6.43 23.00 -7.96
CA GLU A 142 -6.02 23.42 -6.61
C GLU A 142 -4.82 22.63 -6.06
N ALA A 143 -4.14 21.83 -6.90
CA ALA A 143 -3.09 20.93 -6.45
C ALA A 143 -2.00 21.63 -5.64
N LYS A 144 -1.52 22.78 -6.12
CA LYS A 144 -0.47 23.55 -5.42
C LYS A 144 -0.91 24.05 -4.04
N LEU A 145 -2.17 24.46 -3.89
CA LEU A 145 -2.72 24.90 -2.61
C LEU A 145 -2.88 23.70 -1.66
N LEU A 146 -3.42 22.61 -2.17
CA LEU A 146 -3.70 21.39 -1.40
C LEU A 146 -2.42 20.67 -0.98
N ASP A 147 -1.39 20.65 -1.83
CA ASP A 147 -0.10 20.04 -1.49
C ASP A 147 0.76 20.94 -0.57
N GLY A 148 0.50 22.25 -0.60
CA GLY A 148 1.14 23.23 0.29
C GLY A 148 0.60 23.23 1.72
N GLN A 149 -0.37 22.38 2.06
CA GLN A 149 -0.93 22.26 3.40
C GLN A 149 -1.03 20.79 3.86
N THR A 150 -0.98 20.58 5.18
CA THR A 150 -1.20 19.26 5.75
C THR A 150 -2.70 18.92 5.76
N PHE A 151 -3.00 17.62 5.85
CA PHE A 151 -4.38 17.19 6.03
C PHE A 151 -4.97 17.69 7.37
N GLU A 152 -4.14 17.84 8.41
CA GLU A 152 -4.55 18.48 9.67
C GLU A 152 -5.01 19.93 9.46
N THR A 153 -4.32 20.71 8.62
CA THR A 153 -4.74 22.08 8.28
C THR A 153 -6.10 22.08 7.58
N TRP A 154 -6.30 21.15 6.65
CA TRP A 154 -7.58 20.96 5.97
C TRP A 154 -8.69 20.59 6.98
N ILE A 155 -8.44 19.64 7.88
CA ILE A 155 -9.38 19.22 8.94
C ILE A 155 -9.80 20.42 9.78
N ARG A 156 -8.84 21.21 10.27
CA ARG A 156 -9.13 22.37 11.14
C ARG A 156 -9.94 23.45 10.45
N SER A 157 -9.75 23.65 9.16
CA SER A 157 -10.47 24.67 8.39
C SER A 157 -11.89 24.25 7.98
N HIS A 158 -12.22 22.96 8.02
CA HIS A 158 -13.51 22.44 7.53
C HIS A 158 -14.37 21.77 8.61
N LEU A 159 -13.80 21.35 9.72
CA LEU A 159 -14.50 20.76 10.87
C LEU A 159 -14.48 21.73 12.04
N HIS A 160 -15.65 21.95 12.64
CA HIS A 160 -15.84 22.95 13.68
C HIS A 160 -15.79 22.36 15.09
N THR A 161 -16.23 21.09 15.27
CA THR A 161 -16.27 20.42 16.56
C THR A 161 -14.99 19.63 16.84
N PRO A 162 -14.53 19.56 18.09
CA PRO A 162 -13.38 18.73 18.47
C PRO A 162 -13.56 17.24 18.07
N THR A 163 -14.75 16.70 18.30
CA THR A 163 -15.09 15.30 17.97
C THR A 163 -15.12 15.06 16.45
N GLY A 164 -15.59 16.02 15.65
CA GLY A 164 -15.54 15.94 14.20
C GLY A 164 -14.10 15.88 13.68
N ARG A 165 -13.23 16.71 14.23
CA ARG A 165 -11.79 16.69 13.92
C ARG A 165 -11.13 15.38 14.34
N GLU A 166 -11.44 14.87 15.53
CA GLU A 166 -10.94 13.59 16.04
C GLU A 166 -11.32 12.43 15.10
N TYR A 167 -12.57 12.40 14.60
CA TYR A 167 -13.00 11.38 13.63
C TYR A 167 -12.12 11.33 12.38
N PHE A 168 -11.83 12.50 11.78
CA PHE A 168 -11.00 12.58 10.57
C PHE A 168 -9.53 12.21 10.85
N ARG A 169 -8.99 12.50 12.04
CA ARG A 169 -7.66 12.07 12.47
C ARG A 169 -7.60 10.55 12.60
N VAL A 170 -8.55 9.94 13.30
CA VAL A 170 -8.66 8.48 13.42
C VAL A 170 -8.81 7.82 12.03
N ALA A 171 -9.61 8.41 11.14
CA ALA A 171 -9.72 7.93 9.77
C ALA A 171 -8.38 8.03 9.01
N CYS A 172 -7.62 9.12 9.20
CA CYS A 172 -6.28 9.27 8.64
C CYS A 172 -5.34 8.17 9.14
N GLU A 173 -5.27 7.96 10.43
CA GLU A 173 -4.43 6.91 11.02
C GLU A 173 -4.82 5.52 10.52
N ALA A 174 -6.11 5.22 10.43
CA ALA A 174 -6.62 3.93 9.95
C ALA A 174 -6.31 3.67 8.47
N VAL A 175 -6.39 4.70 7.61
CA VAL A 175 -6.20 4.56 6.16
C VAL A 175 -4.72 4.67 5.77
N PHE A 176 -3.98 5.62 6.37
CA PHE A 176 -2.62 5.97 5.93
C PHE A 176 -1.53 5.52 6.91
N SER A 177 -1.89 5.04 8.10
CA SER A 177 -0.94 4.66 9.17
C SER A 177 0.03 5.81 9.50
N THR A 178 -0.46 7.05 9.48
CA THR A 178 0.31 8.26 9.77
C THR A 178 -0.60 9.32 10.40
N GLU A 179 0.01 10.29 11.04
CA GLU A 179 -0.68 11.47 11.60
C GLU A 179 -1.16 12.39 10.47
N SER A 180 -2.28 13.08 10.71
CA SER A 180 -2.80 14.07 9.75
C SER A 180 -1.89 15.28 9.53
N THR A 181 -0.95 15.51 10.46
CA THR A 181 0.09 16.54 10.37
C THR A 181 1.21 16.19 9.38
N ASP A 182 1.40 14.92 9.09
CA ASP A 182 2.50 14.40 8.25
C ASP A 182 2.03 14.03 6.83
N LEU A 183 0.74 14.23 6.55
CA LEU A 183 0.11 13.90 5.28
C LEU A 183 -0.28 15.16 4.51
N SER A 184 0.07 15.25 3.22
CA SER A 184 -0.44 16.29 2.32
C SER A 184 -1.95 16.18 2.15
N ALA A 185 -2.66 17.31 2.18
CA ALA A 185 -4.10 17.33 1.92
C ALA A 185 -4.41 16.87 0.48
N LEU A 186 -3.55 17.20 -0.49
CA LEU A 186 -3.69 16.70 -1.86
C LEU A 186 -3.65 15.17 -1.90
N HIS A 187 -2.69 14.56 -1.20
CA HIS A 187 -2.58 13.09 -1.16
C HIS A 187 -3.77 12.43 -0.48
N ALA A 188 -4.26 12.98 0.63
CA ALA A 188 -5.46 12.47 1.30
C ALA A 188 -6.69 12.47 0.37
N LEU A 189 -6.90 13.57 -0.37
CA LEU A 189 -8.01 13.71 -1.32
C LEU A 189 -7.85 12.80 -2.54
N PHE A 190 -6.65 12.73 -3.10
CA PHE A 190 -6.31 11.81 -4.21
C PHE A 190 -6.62 10.36 -3.85
N TYR A 191 -6.15 9.93 -2.69
CA TYR A 191 -6.34 8.56 -2.24
C TYR A 191 -7.81 8.23 -1.98
N ALA A 192 -8.57 9.17 -1.39
CA ALA A 192 -10.00 9.00 -1.22
C ALA A 192 -10.73 8.89 -2.57
N HIS A 193 -10.35 9.70 -3.57
CA HIS A 193 -10.91 9.59 -4.92
C HIS A 193 -10.56 8.24 -5.59
N SER A 194 -9.32 7.76 -5.43
CA SER A 194 -8.89 6.48 -5.99
C SER A 194 -9.65 5.28 -5.40
N GLY A 195 -10.09 5.38 -4.16
CA GLY A 195 -10.92 4.37 -3.49
C GLY A 195 -12.42 4.70 -3.50
N THR A 196 -12.89 5.55 -4.41
CA THR A 196 -14.26 6.04 -4.56
C THR A 196 -14.60 7.17 -3.58
N ASP A 197 -14.50 6.95 -2.30
CA ASP A 197 -14.71 7.91 -1.21
C ASP A 197 -14.15 7.38 0.13
N LEU A 198 -14.14 8.23 1.15
CA LEU A 198 -13.63 7.87 2.47
C LEU A 198 -14.47 6.77 3.15
N ASP A 199 -15.79 6.75 2.93
CA ASP A 199 -16.67 5.72 3.48
C ASP A 199 -16.34 4.34 2.91
N THR A 200 -16.01 4.25 1.62
CA THR A 200 -15.57 3.02 0.96
C THR A 200 -14.22 2.56 1.52
N LEU A 201 -13.27 3.49 1.71
CA LEU A 201 -11.95 3.16 2.27
C LEU A 201 -12.03 2.61 3.70
N LEU A 202 -12.95 3.10 4.52
CA LEU A 202 -13.16 2.67 5.90
C LEU A 202 -14.14 1.49 6.04
N GLY A 203 -14.85 1.15 4.97
CA GLY A 203 -15.95 0.19 4.99
C GLY A 203 -15.51 -1.25 4.83
N VAL A 204 -16.26 -2.17 5.48
CA VAL A 204 -16.23 -3.61 5.23
C VAL A 204 -17.29 -3.96 4.17
N ASP A 205 -18.56 -3.64 4.40
CA ASP A 205 -19.65 -3.89 3.45
C ASP A 205 -19.52 -2.98 2.22
N ARG A 206 -19.24 -3.59 1.06
CA ARG A 206 -18.95 -2.88 -0.21
C ARG A 206 -17.85 -1.82 -0.06
N GLY A 207 -16.85 -2.11 0.77
CA GLY A 207 -15.72 -1.25 1.06
C GLY A 207 -14.37 -1.93 0.83
N ALA A 208 -13.29 -1.20 1.05
CA ALA A 208 -11.92 -1.68 0.81
C ALA A 208 -11.51 -2.88 1.68
N GLN A 209 -12.30 -3.21 2.71
CA GLN A 209 -12.04 -4.30 3.64
C GLN A 209 -13.04 -5.46 3.47
N GLN A 210 -13.68 -5.57 2.27
CA GLN A 210 -14.78 -6.51 2.04
C GLN A 210 -14.36 -7.96 2.12
N ASP A 211 -13.28 -8.34 1.46
CA ASP A 211 -12.88 -9.73 1.31
C ASP A 211 -11.48 -10.01 1.86
N ARG A 212 -11.25 -11.26 2.21
CA ARG A 212 -9.96 -11.81 2.60
C ARG A 212 -9.62 -13.01 1.72
N VAL A 213 -8.34 -13.31 1.56
CA VAL A 213 -7.87 -14.46 0.80
C VAL A 213 -7.87 -15.72 1.68
N VAL A 214 -8.36 -16.83 1.17
CA VAL A 214 -8.32 -18.13 1.86
C VAL A 214 -6.85 -18.53 2.10
N GLY A 215 -6.51 -18.79 3.35
CA GLY A 215 -5.13 -19.07 3.75
C GLY A 215 -4.22 -17.84 3.89
N GLY A 216 -4.79 -16.62 3.75
CA GLY A 216 -4.10 -15.35 3.91
C GLY A 216 -3.55 -14.76 2.60
N THR A 217 -3.39 -13.44 2.56
CA THR A 217 -2.85 -12.72 1.39
C THR A 217 -1.42 -13.12 1.03
N ILE A 218 -0.66 -13.70 1.96
CA ILE A 218 0.67 -14.25 1.70
C ILE A 218 0.64 -15.34 0.63
N ARG A 219 -0.47 -16.08 0.50
CA ARG A 219 -0.66 -17.14 -0.50
C ARG A 219 -0.48 -16.63 -1.93
N ILE A 220 -0.81 -15.37 -2.19
CA ILE A 220 -0.60 -14.74 -3.50
C ILE A 220 0.89 -14.73 -3.85
N ALA A 221 1.72 -14.28 -2.91
CA ALA A 221 3.17 -14.21 -3.11
C ALA A 221 3.81 -15.60 -3.17
N GLU A 222 3.40 -16.52 -2.31
CA GLU A 222 3.89 -17.89 -2.28
C GLU A 222 3.58 -18.64 -3.58
N THR A 223 2.37 -18.51 -4.09
CA THR A 223 1.95 -19.14 -5.36
C THR A 223 2.75 -18.57 -6.54
N MET A 224 2.93 -17.23 -6.60
CA MET A 224 3.76 -16.62 -7.63
C MET A 224 5.22 -17.07 -7.54
N ALA A 225 5.77 -17.14 -6.35
CA ALA A 225 7.15 -17.58 -6.13
C ALA A 225 7.35 -19.06 -6.52
N ALA A 226 6.40 -19.93 -6.19
CA ALA A 226 6.41 -21.33 -6.58
C ALA A 226 6.41 -21.49 -8.12
N GLN A 227 5.66 -20.68 -8.85
CA GLN A 227 5.67 -20.67 -10.34
C GLN A 227 6.99 -20.18 -10.91
N LEU A 228 7.72 -19.32 -10.21
CA LEU A 228 9.03 -18.80 -10.62
C LEU A 228 10.17 -19.78 -10.27
N GLY A 229 9.99 -20.61 -9.24
CA GLY A 229 10.98 -21.61 -8.81
C GLY A 229 12.33 -20.99 -8.42
N ASP A 230 13.41 -21.59 -8.87
CA ASP A 230 14.79 -21.20 -8.53
C ASP A 230 15.19 -19.78 -8.99
N ARG A 231 14.32 -19.11 -9.76
CA ARG A 231 14.52 -17.70 -10.10
C ARG A 231 14.38 -16.78 -8.91
N VAL A 232 13.71 -17.21 -7.83
CA VAL A 232 13.55 -16.45 -6.59
C VAL A 232 14.60 -16.88 -5.58
N ARG A 233 15.50 -15.96 -5.24
CA ARG A 233 16.59 -16.18 -4.31
C ARG A 233 16.33 -15.43 -3.02
N LEU A 234 16.01 -16.15 -1.97
CA LEU A 234 15.84 -15.63 -0.62
C LEU A 234 17.20 -15.41 0.05
N ASN A 235 17.22 -14.73 1.20
CA ASN A 235 18.43 -14.42 1.97
C ASN A 235 19.54 -13.79 1.13
N THR A 236 19.15 -13.00 0.11
CA THR A 236 20.06 -12.37 -0.85
C THR A 236 19.88 -10.85 -0.84
N PRO A 237 20.26 -10.15 0.23
CA PRO A 237 20.09 -8.72 0.34
C PRO A 237 21.03 -7.99 -0.61
N VAL A 238 20.47 -7.09 -1.41
CA VAL A 238 21.20 -6.23 -2.33
C VAL A 238 21.76 -5.02 -1.55
N ARG A 239 23.02 -4.71 -1.78
CA ARG A 239 23.70 -3.53 -1.21
C ARG A 239 23.84 -2.41 -2.23
N ARG A 240 24.27 -2.75 -3.46
CA ARG A 240 24.67 -1.75 -4.47
C ARG A 240 24.17 -2.12 -5.86
N ILE A 241 23.82 -1.10 -6.64
CA ILE A 241 23.45 -1.20 -8.04
C ILE A 241 24.37 -0.29 -8.85
N VAL A 242 25.12 -0.86 -9.78
CA VAL A 242 25.98 -0.13 -10.72
C VAL A 242 25.36 -0.19 -12.10
N HIS A 243 25.22 0.95 -12.75
CA HIS A 243 24.72 1.09 -14.12
C HIS A 243 25.76 1.84 -14.94
N ASP A 244 26.32 1.23 -16.00
CA ASP A 244 27.41 1.78 -16.81
C ASP A 244 27.02 2.10 -18.26
N GLY A 245 25.72 2.09 -18.56
CA GLY A 245 25.19 2.35 -19.91
C GLY A 245 24.94 1.08 -20.72
N ASP A 246 25.80 0.08 -20.63
CA ASP A 246 25.68 -1.18 -21.37
C ASP A 246 24.86 -2.23 -20.61
N GLY A 247 24.79 -2.11 -19.27
CA GLY A 247 24.07 -3.04 -18.43
C GLY A 247 24.03 -2.61 -16.96
N VAL A 248 23.74 -3.58 -16.11
CA VAL A 248 23.71 -3.37 -14.67
C VAL A 248 24.51 -4.46 -13.96
N ARG A 249 25.16 -4.10 -12.87
CA ARG A 249 25.71 -5.03 -11.88
C ARG A 249 25.02 -4.79 -10.54
N VAL A 250 24.52 -5.86 -9.97
CA VAL A 250 23.85 -5.84 -8.65
C VAL A 250 24.77 -6.58 -7.68
N GLU A 251 25.22 -5.88 -6.66
CA GLU A 251 26.10 -6.40 -5.62
C GLU A 251 25.27 -6.72 -4.37
N THR A 252 25.43 -7.93 -3.84
CA THR A 252 24.79 -8.36 -2.61
C THR A 252 25.68 -8.02 -1.40
N THR A 253 25.11 -8.12 -0.20
CA THR A 253 25.87 -7.96 1.05
C THR A 253 26.91 -9.04 1.29
N SER A 254 26.76 -10.24 0.68
CA SER A 254 27.74 -11.33 0.73
C SER A 254 28.92 -11.12 -0.23
N GLY A 255 28.89 -10.08 -1.07
CA GLY A 255 29.92 -9.79 -2.07
C GLY A 255 29.69 -10.45 -3.42
N GLU A 256 28.60 -11.20 -3.60
CA GLU A 256 28.25 -11.74 -4.93
C GLU A 256 27.85 -10.59 -5.85
N VAL A 257 28.28 -10.71 -7.13
CA VAL A 257 27.95 -9.73 -8.20
C VAL A 257 27.16 -10.45 -9.28
N LEU A 258 25.94 -9.97 -9.53
CA LEU A 258 25.10 -10.44 -10.65
C LEU A 258 25.10 -9.39 -11.74
N ALA A 259 25.40 -9.81 -12.99
CA ALA A 259 25.29 -8.97 -14.17
C ALA A 259 23.94 -9.19 -14.86
N GLY A 260 23.36 -8.12 -15.39
CA GLY A 260 22.14 -8.14 -16.15
C GLY A 260 22.02 -6.94 -17.08
N ARG A 261 21.07 -6.98 -17.99
CA ARG A 261 20.77 -5.86 -18.90
C ARG A 261 19.96 -4.77 -18.24
N ARG A 262 19.07 -5.16 -17.32
CA ARG A 262 18.16 -4.25 -16.59
C ARG A 262 18.02 -4.68 -15.14
N VAL A 263 17.70 -3.72 -14.30
CA VAL A 263 17.26 -3.96 -12.92
C VAL A 263 15.91 -3.29 -12.67
N ILE A 264 15.03 -4.00 -11.98
CA ILE A 264 13.75 -3.46 -11.48
C ILE A 264 13.81 -3.46 -9.96
N VAL A 265 13.78 -2.28 -9.34
CA VAL A 265 13.76 -2.12 -7.90
C VAL A 265 12.31 -1.97 -7.45
N THR A 266 11.81 -2.95 -6.69
CA THR A 266 10.42 -2.99 -6.20
C THR A 266 10.31 -2.77 -4.70
N LEU A 267 11.35 -2.21 -4.11
CA LEU A 267 11.40 -1.86 -2.70
C LEU A 267 10.56 -0.61 -2.42
N PRO A 268 9.98 -0.50 -1.21
CA PRO A 268 9.42 0.77 -0.75
C PRO A 268 10.45 1.90 -0.84
N PRO A 269 10.05 3.17 -1.09
CA PRO A 269 10.97 4.30 -1.25
C PRO A 269 12.02 4.40 -0.14
N THR A 270 11.63 4.22 1.12
CA THR A 270 12.53 4.23 2.28
C THR A 270 13.63 3.17 2.23
N LEU A 271 13.34 1.99 1.70
CA LEU A 271 14.35 0.92 1.55
C LEU A 271 15.14 1.09 0.26
N ALA A 272 14.52 1.55 -0.82
CA ALA A 272 15.22 1.86 -2.06
C ALA A 272 16.27 2.95 -1.87
N GLY A 273 16.01 3.95 -1.01
CA GLY A 273 16.96 5.00 -0.66
C GLY A 273 18.15 4.55 0.21
N ARG A 274 18.15 3.30 0.70
CA ARG A 274 19.28 2.71 1.44
C ARG A 274 20.26 1.95 0.55
N LEU A 275 19.91 1.75 -0.72
CA LEU A 275 20.83 1.14 -1.68
C LEU A 275 21.86 2.15 -2.15
N GLU A 276 23.09 1.69 -2.39
CA GLU A 276 24.09 2.47 -3.08
C GLU A 276 23.84 2.42 -4.58
N TYR A 277 23.79 3.57 -5.26
CA TYR A 277 23.64 3.67 -6.70
C TYR A 277 24.90 4.27 -7.34
N SER A 278 25.37 3.67 -8.44
CA SER A 278 26.49 4.18 -9.21
C SER A 278 26.15 4.17 -10.72
N PRO A 279 26.07 5.36 -11.38
CA PRO A 279 26.20 6.69 -10.78
C PRO A 279 25.10 6.98 -9.76
N ALA A 280 25.33 8.00 -8.91
CA ALA A 280 24.34 8.44 -7.93
C ALA A 280 23.02 8.83 -8.60
N LEU A 281 21.91 8.55 -7.96
CA LEU A 281 20.61 8.97 -8.45
C LEU A 281 20.49 10.50 -8.45
N PRO A 282 19.66 11.08 -9.33
CA PRO A 282 19.42 12.53 -9.32
C PRO A 282 18.91 13.02 -7.95
N SER A 283 19.33 14.20 -7.52
CA SER A 283 18.99 14.76 -6.21
C SER A 283 17.49 14.84 -5.93
N TRP A 284 16.67 15.09 -6.96
CA TRP A 284 15.22 15.11 -6.82
C TRP A 284 14.66 13.71 -6.49
N ARG A 285 15.28 12.63 -6.98
CA ARG A 285 14.89 11.25 -6.66
C ARG A 285 15.21 10.91 -5.20
N ASP A 286 16.37 11.39 -4.73
CA ASP A 286 16.79 11.24 -3.33
C ASP A 286 15.84 11.98 -2.38
N GLN A 287 15.46 13.21 -2.71
CA GLN A 287 14.47 13.98 -1.95
C GLN A 287 13.10 13.29 -1.93
N LEU A 288 12.67 12.69 -3.05
CA LEU A 288 11.41 11.95 -3.11
C LEU A 288 11.39 10.77 -2.13
N THR A 289 12.46 9.97 -2.07
CA THR A 289 12.54 8.83 -1.15
C THR A 289 12.46 9.25 0.32
N GLN A 290 13.00 10.42 0.67
CA GLN A 290 12.94 10.97 2.03
C GLN A 290 11.54 11.49 2.41
N ARG A 291 10.75 11.92 1.42
CA ARG A 291 9.39 12.46 1.63
C ARG A 291 8.28 11.40 1.61
N LEU A 292 8.63 10.15 1.40
CA LEU A 292 7.69 9.01 1.39
C LEU A 292 8.05 8.02 2.51
N PRO A 293 7.88 8.41 3.79
CA PRO A 293 8.18 7.54 4.91
C PRO A 293 7.24 6.33 4.92
N ALA A 294 7.66 5.26 5.57
CA ALA A 294 6.78 4.13 5.86
C ALA A 294 5.94 4.45 7.10
N GLY A 295 4.67 4.09 7.08
CA GLY A 295 3.81 4.15 8.25
C GLY A 295 4.23 3.11 9.30
N SER A 296 3.80 3.33 10.55
CA SER A 296 4.01 2.40 11.66
C SER A 296 2.69 1.75 12.06
N VAL A 297 2.67 0.43 12.09
CA VAL A 297 1.49 -0.36 12.45
C VAL A 297 1.87 -1.42 13.47
N VAL A 298 1.03 -1.57 14.49
CA VAL A 298 1.08 -2.69 15.45
C VAL A 298 -0.18 -3.52 15.27
N LYS A 299 -0.02 -4.83 15.12
CA LYS A 299 -1.12 -5.81 15.06
C LYS A 299 -1.06 -6.78 16.23
#